data_0f737ac5a94cb107b25c7d0948a027f8
#
_entry.id   0f737ac5a94cb107b25c7d0948a027f8
#
_cell.length_a   1.000
_cell.length_b   1.000
_cell.length_c   1.000
_cell.angle_alpha   90.00
_cell.angle_beta   90.00
_cell.angle_gamma   90.00
#
_symmetry.space_group_name_H-M   'P 1'
#
loop_
_entity.id
_entity.type
_entity.pdbx_description
1 polymer ?
#
loop_
_entity_poly.entity_id
_entity_poly.type
_entity_poly.pdbx_seq_one_letter_code
_entity_poly.pdbx_strand_id
1 'polypeptide(L)'
;MSMITINLSFYNQNDVLREHILGWKSWSDDLKEKFSFCIIDDCSEDKATDVLSDIDLSDLNLSIYRVKEDLICNIAGVRNLSAQECKTEWMVILDMDTIVSEELASSMIGLCNSPSGICYKFNRRVPKNPYHEKNGQQHPAVCLLKLEDYWKVGGCEEDLVGHYGQTDPIFWLSLIHI
;
A
#
# COMPACT_ATOMS: atom_id res chain seq x y z
N MET A 1 -7.77 -13.37 -12.69
CA MET A 1 -8.07 -11.94 -12.61
C MET A 1 -7.73 -11.49 -11.19
N SER A 2 -6.91 -10.46 -11.05
CA SER A 2 -6.48 -9.96 -9.73
C SER A 2 -7.67 -9.45 -8.92
N MET A 3 -7.66 -9.69 -7.62
CA MET A 3 -8.74 -9.34 -6.68
C MET A 3 -8.37 -8.13 -5.82
N ILE A 4 -7.08 -7.98 -5.54
CA ILE A 4 -6.53 -6.99 -4.61
C ILE A 4 -5.40 -6.22 -5.30
N THR A 5 -5.38 -4.90 -5.17
CA THR A 5 -4.20 -4.09 -5.52
C THR A 5 -3.47 -3.67 -4.25
N ILE A 6 -2.18 -3.99 -4.16
CA ILE A 6 -1.30 -3.42 -3.13
C ILE A 6 -0.76 -2.10 -3.64
N ASN A 7 -1.10 -1.02 -2.95
CA ASN A 7 -0.68 0.34 -3.24
C ASN A 7 0.47 0.73 -2.30
N LEU A 8 1.65 0.97 -2.87
CA LEU A 8 2.87 1.32 -2.16
C LEU A 8 3.35 2.71 -2.59
N SER A 9 3.49 3.62 -1.63
CA SER A 9 4.06 4.95 -1.84
C SER A 9 5.56 4.90 -1.62
N PHE A 10 6.36 5.24 -2.62
CA PHE A 10 7.82 5.20 -2.57
C PHE A 10 8.42 6.61 -2.56
N TYR A 11 9.29 6.90 -1.60
CA TYR A 11 10.10 8.12 -1.55
C TYR A 11 11.46 7.85 -0.91
N ASN A 12 12.53 7.89 -1.72
CA ASN A 12 13.95 7.81 -1.30
C ASN A 12 14.31 6.64 -0.34
N GLN A 13 13.69 5.46 -0.52
CA GLN A 13 13.94 4.27 0.30
C GLN A 13 14.28 3.06 -0.60
N ASN A 14 15.36 3.18 -1.37
CA ASN A 14 15.74 2.24 -2.43
C ASN A 14 15.82 0.78 -1.94
N ASP A 15 16.53 0.54 -0.82
CA ASP A 15 16.71 -0.81 -0.28
C ASP A 15 15.37 -1.43 0.16
N VAL A 16 14.49 -0.61 0.77
CA VAL A 16 13.18 -1.06 1.23
C VAL A 16 12.26 -1.37 0.04
N LEU A 17 12.30 -0.56 -1.02
CA LEU A 17 11.57 -0.83 -2.25
C LEU A 17 11.98 -2.19 -2.84
N ARG A 18 13.27 -2.47 -2.91
CA ARG A 18 13.79 -3.76 -3.37
C ARG A 18 13.34 -4.92 -2.47
N GLU A 19 13.30 -4.70 -1.15
CA GLU A 19 12.82 -5.69 -0.17
C GLU A 19 11.34 -6.05 -0.42
N HIS A 20 10.48 -5.06 -0.70
CA HIS A 20 9.08 -5.29 -1.10
C HIS A 20 8.98 -6.15 -2.35
N ILE A 21 9.69 -5.77 -3.42
CA ILE A 21 9.66 -6.48 -4.70
C ILE A 21 10.13 -7.93 -4.53
N LEU A 22 11.26 -8.15 -3.87
CA LEU A 22 11.79 -9.50 -3.64
C LEU A 22 10.85 -10.32 -2.74
N GLY A 23 10.20 -9.68 -1.78
CA GLY A 23 9.16 -10.30 -0.96
C GLY A 23 7.98 -10.77 -1.82
N TRP A 24 7.42 -9.91 -2.67
CA TRP A 24 6.30 -10.29 -3.55
C TRP A 24 6.69 -11.36 -4.58
N LYS A 25 7.90 -11.30 -5.13
CA LYS A 25 8.42 -12.33 -6.04
C LYS A 25 8.57 -13.70 -5.36
N SER A 26 8.78 -13.74 -4.06
CA SER A 26 8.90 -15.01 -3.31
C SER A 26 7.56 -15.70 -3.07
N TRP A 27 6.43 -15.05 -3.32
CA TRP A 27 5.11 -15.66 -3.20
C TRP A 27 4.89 -16.73 -4.28
N SER A 28 4.02 -17.69 -3.99
CA SER A 28 3.57 -18.67 -4.97
C SER A 28 2.90 -18.01 -6.18
N ASP A 29 3.02 -18.59 -7.36
CA ASP A 29 2.46 -18.04 -8.60
C ASP A 29 0.94 -17.88 -8.50
N ASP A 30 0.25 -18.89 -7.96
CA ASP A 30 -1.20 -18.86 -7.73
C ASP A 30 -1.63 -17.68 -6.85
N LEU A 31 -0.81 -17.30 -5.89
CA LEU A 31 -1.07 -16.14 -5.03
C LEU A 31 -0.79 -14.83 -5.76
N LYS A 32 0.35 -14.72 -6.46
CA LYS A 32 0.69 -13.52 -7.26
C LYS A 32 -0.40 -13.17 -8.27
N GLU A 33 -1.01 -14.15 -8.92
CA GLU A 33 -2.11 -13.94 -9.87
C GLU A 33 -3.36 -13.28 -9.25
N LYS A 34 -3.53 -13.37 -7.92
CA LYS A 34 -4.65 -12.73 -7.22
C LYS A 34 -4.38 -11.26 -6.89
N PHE A 35 -3.15 -10.80 -7.09
CA PHE A 35 -2.73 -9.44 -6.76
C PHE A 35 -2.34 -8.64 -7.99
N SER A 36 -2.55 -7.34 -7.90
CA SER A 36 -1.88 -6.32 -8.69
C SER A 36 -1.04 -5.49 -7.74
N PHE A 37 0.06 -4.95 -8.23
CA PHE A 37 0.95 -4.11 -7.45
C PHE A 37 1.03 -2.73 -8.11
N CYS A 38 0.83 -1.69 -7.33
CA CYS A 38 0.89 -0.31 -7.80
C CYS A 38 1.89 0.46 -6.93
N ILE A 39 2.96 0.94 -7.54
CA ILE A 39 3.96 1.78 -6.88
C ILE A 39 3.80 3.19 -7.39
N ILE A 40 3.65 4.15 -6.47
CA ILE A 40 3.71 5.56 -6.78
C ILE A 40 5.04 6.11 -6.25
N ASP A 41 5.93 6.44 -7.16
CA ASP A 41 7.18 7.15 -6.88
C ASP A 41 6.89 8.65 -6.70
N ASP A 42 6.99 9.12 -5.47
CA ASP A 42 6.71 10.51 -5.07
C ASP A 42 7.91 11.43 -5.35
N CYS A 43 8.38 11.39 -6.60
CA CYS A 43 9.50 12.21 -7.07
C CYS A 43 10.84 11.94 -6.35
N SER A 44 11.15 10.66 -6.08
CA SER A 44 12.43 10.25 -5.45
C SER A 44 13.65 10.70 -6.26
N GLU A 45 14.80 10.86 -5.62
CA GLU A 45 16.08 11.16 -6.30
C GLU A 45 16.41 10.08 -7.34
N ASP A 46 16.43 8.82 -6.91
CA ASP A 46 16.52 7.68 -7.81
C ASP A 46 15.10 7.22 -8.17
N LYS A 47 14.79 7.14 -9.46
CA LYS A 47 13.48 6.68 -9.91
C LYS A 47 13.26 5.23 -9.51
N ALA A 48 12.03 4.88 -9.09
CA ALA A 48 11.67 3.51 -8.77
C ALA A 48 12.04 2.52 -9.90
N THR A 49 11.86 2.92 -11.17
CA THR A 49 12.24 2.12 -12.34
C THR A 49 13.74 1.85 -12.44
N ASP A 50 14.57 2.83 -12.05
CA ASP A 50 16.03 2.73 -12.11
C ASP A 50 16.53 1.86 -10.96
N VAL A 51 15.95 2.02 -9.75
CA VAL A 51 16.22 1.19 -8.55
C VAL A 51 15.93 -0.30 -8.81
N LEU A 52 14.94 -0.60 -9.65
CA LEU A 52 14.49 -1.96 -9.93
C LEU A 52 15.02 -2.51 -11.27
N SER A 53 15.87 -1.78 -11.97
CA SER A 53 16.29 -2.08 -13.35
C SER A 53 17.01 -3.43 -13.53
N ASP A 54 17.62 -3.96 -12.49
CA ASP A 54 18.32 -5.25 -12.47
C ASP A 54 17.44 -6.44 -12.01
N ILE A 55 16.17 -6.19 -11.68
CA ILE A 55 15.22 -7.22 -11.22
C ILE A 55 14.25 -7.53 -12.36
N ASP A 56 14.13 -8.80 -12.73
CA ASP A 56 13.07 -9.23 -13.63
C ASP A 56 11.71 -9.12 -12.92
N LEU A 57 10.81 -8.30 -13.46
CA LEU A 57 9.49 -8.01 -12.92
C LEU A 57 8.36 -8.70 -13.70
N SER A 58 8.69 -9.53 -14.68
CA SER A 58 7.72 -10.12 -15.62
C SER A 58 6.69 -11.05 -14.97
N ASP A 59 7.00 -11.58 -13.79
CA ASP A 59 6.11 -12.45 -13.01
C ASP A 59 5.17 -11.70 -12.04
N LEU A 60 5.24 -10.36 -12.03
CA LEU A 60 4.37 -9.50 -11.22
C LEU A 60 3.45 -8.66 -12.10
N ASN A 61 2.17 -8.61 -11.76
CA ASN A 61 1.24 -7.64 -12.35
C ASN A 61 1.47 -6.26 -11.70
N LEU A 62 2.60 -5.64 -12.07
CA LEU A 62 3.12 -4.41 -11.47
C LEU A 62 2.95 -3.21 -12.39
N SER A 63 2.47 -2.11 -11.83
CA SER A 63 2.47 -0.78 -12.44
C SER A 63 3.27 0.19 -11.59
N ILE A 64 4.10 1.02 -12.22
CA ILE A 64 4.89 2.05 -11.55
C ILE A 64 4.54 3.40 -12.17
N TYR A 65 4.12 4.34 -11.32
CA TYR A 65 3.83 5.72 -11.68
C TYR A 65 4.79 6.64 -10.93
N ARG A 66 5.06 7.82 -11.49
CA ARG A 66 5.92 8.82 -10.86
C ARG A 66 5.26 10.18 -10.85
N VAL A 67 5.25 10.82 -9.69
CA VAL A 67 4.87 12.23 -9.53
C VAL A 67 5.97 13.11 -10.17
N LYS A 68 5.56 14.16 -10.88
CA LYS A 68 6.50 15.00 -11.65
C LYS A 68 7.26 16.02 -10.78
N GLU A 69 6.62 16.46 -9.69
CA GLU A 69 7.13 17.52 -8.82
C GLU A 69 7.27 16.96 -7.40
N ASP A 70 8.37 17.30 -6.73
CA ASP A 70 8.57 16.96 -5.32
C ASP A 70 7.71 17.90 -4.46
N LEU A 71 6.58 17.39 -4.04
CA LEU A 71 5.68 18.06 -3.11
C LEU A 71 5.97 17.53 -1.70
N ILE A 72 6.54 18.33 -0.85
CA ILE A 72 6.91 17.94 0.53
C ILE A 72 5.72 17.22 1.20
N CYS A 73 5.96 16.02 1.77
CA CYS A 73 4.94 15.22 2.47
C CYS A 73 3.65 14.96 1.65
N ASN A 74 3.78 14.51 0.41
CA ASN A 74 2.65 14.29 -0.50
C ASN A 74 1.93 12.94 -0.29
N ILE A 75 1.84 12.45 0.94
CA ILE A 75 1.25 11.13 1.25
C ILE A 75 -0.21 11.03 0.77
N ALA A 76 -1.00 12.10 0.92
CA ALA A 76 -2.39 12.12 0.50
C ALA A 76 -2.52 12.00 -1.03
N GLY A 77 -1.77 12.82 -1.79
CA GLY A 77 -1.80 12.82 -3.25
C GLY A 77 -1.36 11.48 -3.85
N VAL A 78 -0.27 10.86 -3.34
CA VAL A 78 0.19 9.57 -3.85
C VAL A 78 -0.79 8.44 -3.54
N ARG A 79 -1.48 8.46 -2.39
CA ARG A 79 -2.52 7.48 -2.07
C ARG A 79 -3.75 7.65 -2.95
N ASN A 80 -4.19 8.88 -3.21
CA ASN A 80 -5.30 9.16 -4.12
C ASN A 80 -4.96 8.76 -5.55
N LEU A 81 -3.74 9.05 -6.03
CA LEU A 81 -3.28 8.62 -7.34
C LEU A 81 -3.28 7.09 -7.45
N SER A 82 -2.78 6.38 -6.44
CA SER A 82 -2.76 4.92 -6.44
C SER A 82 -4.17 4.32 -6.42
N ALA A 83 -5.10 4.94 -5.70
CA ALA A 83 -6.51 4.54 -5.69
C ALA A 83 -7.18 4.81 -7.05
N GLN A 84 -6.85 5.90 -7.74
CA GLN A 84 -7.34 6.20 -9.07
C GLN A 84 -6.86 5.18 -10.11
N GLU A 85 -5.61 4.72 -9.99
CA GLU A 85 -5.02 3.73 -10.89
C GLU A 85 -5.38 2.28 -10.51
N CYS A 86 -6.02 2.06 -9.36
CA CYS A 86 -6.45 0.75 -8.88
C CYS A 86 -7.52 0.15 -9.81
N LYS A 87 -7.27 -1.06 -10.32
CA LYS A 87 -8.17 -1.78 -11.25
C LYS A 87 -8.96 -2.91 -10.59
N THR A 88 -8.77 -3.12 -9.29
CA THR A 88 -9.40 -4.20 -8.52
C THR A 88 -10.47 -3.66 -7.58
N GLU A 89 -11.37 -4.55 -7.14
CA GLU A 89 -12.40 -4.17 -6.18
C GLU A 89 -11.84 -3.82 -4.80
N TRP A 90 -10.77 -4.51 -4.41
CA TRP A 90 -10.12 -4.33 -3.12
C TRP A 90 -8.73 -3.71 -3.28
N MET A 91 -8.37 -2.86 -2.34
CA MET A 91 -7.06 -2.22 -2.28
C MET A 91 -6.44 -2.34 -0.89
N VAL A 92 -5.13 -2.50 -0.85
CA VAL A 92 -4.31 -2.35 0.35
C VAL A 92 -3.59 -1.01 0.27
N ILE A 93 -3.75 -0.17 1.28
CA ILE A 93 -2.85 0.96 1.53
C ILE A 93 -1.68 0.39 2.32
N LEU A 94 -0.48 0.51 1.79
CA LEU A 94 0.74 -0.03 2.38
C LEU A 94 1.79 1.06 2.53
N ASP A 95 2.36 1.18 3.73
CA ASP A 95 3.52 2.04 3.97
C ASP A 95 4.82 1.28 3.73
N MET A 96 5.86 2.00 3.30
CA MET A 96 7.18 1.44 2.97
C MET A 96 7.83 0.65 4.11
N ASP A 97 7.56 0.99 5.36
CA ASP A 97 8.14 0.33 6.55
C ASP A 97 7.43 -0.98 6.95
N THR A 98 6.50 -1.46 6.13
CA THR A 98 5.69 -2.63 6.43
C THR A 98 5.68 -3.64 5.29
N ILE A 99 6.25 -4.81 5.51
CA ILE A 99 6.27 -5.91 4.54
C ILE A 99 5.05 -6.81 4.74
N VAL A 100 4.35 -7.11 3.65
CA VAL A 100 3.25 -8.09 3.62
C VAL A 100 3.84 -9.48 3.39
N SER A 101 3.64 -10.40 4.36
CA SER A 101 4.04 -11.80 4.19
C SER A 101 3.07 -12.55 3.29
N GLU A 102 3.52 -13.68 2.72
CA GLU A 102 2.66 -14.57 1.91
C GLU A 102 1.45 -15.08 2.70
N GLU A 103 1.63 -15.39 3.99
CA GLU A 103 0.53 -15.82 4.88
C GLU A 103 -0.53 -14.73 5.04
N LEU A 104 -0.10 -13.47 5.23
CA LEU A 104 -1.02 -12.34 5.34
C LEU A 104 -1.74 -12.10 4.01
N ALA A 105 -1.02 -12.11 2.90
CA ALA A 105 -1.60 -11.97 1.57
C ALA A 105 -2.66 -13.04 1.29
N SER A 106 -2.37 -14.30 1.61
CA SER A 106 -3.33 -15.40 1.49
C SER A 106 -4.57 -15.17 2.36
N SER A 107 -4.40 -14.66 3.59
CA SER A 107 -5.51 -14.34 4.48
C SER A 107 -6.38 -13.19 3.94
N MET A 108 -5.79 -12.19 3.29
CA MET A 108 -6.51 -11.06 2.69
C MET A 108 -7.52 -11.51 1.62
N ILE A 109 -7.18 -12.54 0.83
CA ILE A 109 -8.10 -13.09 -0.18
C ILE A 109 -9.39 -13.59 0.46
N GLY A 110 -9.30 -14.27 1.60
CA GLY A 110 -10.47 -14.74 2.34
C GLY A 110 -11.40 -13.61 2.81
N LEU A 111 -10.84 -12.42 3.04
CA LEU A 111 -11.60 -11.23 3.47
C LEU A 111 -12.35 -10.54 2.32
N CYS A 112 -11.96 -10.78 1.06
CA CYS A 112 -12.55 -10.12 -0.12
C CYS A 112 -14.00 -10.52 -0.42
N ASN A 113 -14.58 -11.48 0.31
CA ASN A 113 -16.01 -11.80 0.22
C ASN A 113 -16.90 -10.93 1.12
N SER A 114 -16.31 -9.98 1.84
CA SER A 114 -17.03 -9.12 2.77
C SER A 114 -17.83 -8.03 2.04
N PRO A 115 -18.95 -7.56 2.63
CA PRO A 115 -19.73 -6.45 2.07
C PRO A 115 -18.90 -5.14 2.10
N SER A 116 -19.41 -4.09 1.42
CA SER A 116 -18.87 -2.74 1.54
C SER A 116 -19.10 -2.15 2.95
N GLY A 117 -18.33 -1.11 3.28
CA GLY A 117 -18.36 -0.48 4.60
C GLY A 117 -17.47 -1.18 5.64
N ILE A 118 -16.57 -2.07 5.20
CA ILE A 118 -15.60 -2.75 6.09
C ILE A 118 -14.18 -2.38 5.70
N CYS A 119 -13.42 -1.95 6.70
CA CYS A 119 -11.98 -1.73 6.57
C CYS A 119 -11.23 -2.61 7.57
N TYR A 120 -10.31 -3.42 7.04
CA TYR A 120 -9.48 -4.33 7.84
C TYR A 120 -8.15 -3.68 8.16
N LYS A 121 -7.79 -3.66 9.44
CA LYS A 121 -6.47 -3.26 9.95
C LYS A 121 -5.72 -4.48 10.45
N PHE A 122 -4.41 -4.46 10.28
CA PHE A 122 -3.55 -5.60 10.59
C PHE A 122 -2.63 -5.30 11.77
N ASN A 123 -2.40 -6.31 12.61
CA ASN A 123 -1.48 -6.21 13.71
C ASN A 123 -0.03 -6.30 13.21
N ARG A 124 0.81 -5.42 13.73
CA ARG A 124 2.25 -5.42 13.42
C ARG A 124 2.98 -6.56 14.13
N ARG A 125 4.01 -7.03 13.47
CA ARG A 125 5.00 -7.93 14.05
C ARG A 125 6.39 -7.43 13.69
N VAL A 126 7.26 -7.30 14.67
CA VAL A 126 8.68 -7.00 14.48
C VAL A 126 9.47 -8.30 14.58
N PRO A 127 9.87 -8.94 13.46
CA PRO A 127 10.37 -10.31 13.44
C PRO A 127 11.64 -10.52 14.28
N LYS A 128 12.52 -9.51 14.31
CA LYS A 128 13.82 -9.58 15.02
C LYS A 128 13.71 -9.29 16.52
N ASN A 129 12.54 -8.87 17.00
CA ASN A 129 12.33 -8.55 18.41
C ASN A 129 10.92 -8.97 18.85
N PRO A 130 10.73 -10.21 19.34
CA PRO A 130 9.42 -10.72 19.74
C PRO A 130 8.80 -9.94 20.92
N TYR A 131 9.61 -9.19 21.68
CA TYR A 131 9.15 -8.38 22.82
C TYR A 131 9.00 -6.90 22.45
N HIS A 132 9.07 -6.56 21.17
CA HIS A 132 8.92 -5.16 20.75
C HIS A 132 7.53 -4.64 21.11
N GLU A 133 7.47 -3.45 21.69
CA GLU A 133 6.22 -2.83 22.17
C GLU A 133 5.12 -2.70 21.10
N LYS A 134 5.50 -2.58 19.83
CA LYS A 134 4.56 -2.48 18.70
C LYS A 134 3.96 -3.83 18.27
N ASN A 135 4.46 -4.97 18.78
CA ASN A 135 3.90 -6.27 18.43
C ASN A 135 2.46 -6.40 18.93
N GLY A 136 1.57 -6.85 18.06
CA GLY A 136 0.15 -6.94 18.34
C GLY A 136 -0.63 -5.63 18.23
N GLN A 137 0.05 -4.47 18.06
CA GLN A 137 -0.61 -3.21 17.79
C GLN A 137 -0.92 -3.08 16.30
N GLN A 138 -2.05 -2.46 15.96
CA GLN A 138 -2.39 -2.16 14.58
C GLN A 138 -1.42 -1.13 13.98
N HIS A 139 -1.09 -1.30 12.70
CA HIS A 139 -0.37 -0.25 11.97
C HIS A 139 -1.30 0.96 11.75
N PRO A 140 -0.85 2.20 11.98
CA PRO A 140 -1.71 3.37 11.83
C PRO A 140 -2.22 3.56 10.40
N ALA A 141 -1.41 3.27 9.39
CA ALA A 141 -1.72 3.54 7.99
C ALA A 141 -2.20 2.31 7.21
N VAL A 142 -1.68 1.11 7.50
CA VAL A 142 -1.92 -0.09 6.67
C VAL A 142 -3.33 -0.64 6.86
N CYS A 143 -4.04 -0.81 5.74
CA CYS A 143 -5.39 -1.39 5.74
C CYS A 143 -5.75 -2.05 4.41
N LEU A 144 -6.74 -2.95 4.45
CA LEU A 144 -7.44 -3.51 3.30
C LEU A 144 -8.89 -3.02 3.32
N LEU A 145 -9.36 -2.43 2.23
CA LEU A 145 -10.72 -1.94 2.08
C LEU A 145 -11.16 -2.03 0.61
N LYS A 146 -12.46 -1.88 0.36
CA LYS A 146 -12.95 -1.75 -1.01
C LYS A 146 -12.60 -0.37 -1.58
N LEU A 147 -12.25 -0.35 -2.85
CA LEU A 147 -11.97 0.88 -3.59
C LEU A 147 -13.18 1.85 -3.56
N GLU A 148 -14.39 1.31 -3.66
CA GLU A 148 -15.61 2.13 -3.56
C GLU A 148 -15.74 2.82 -2.20
N ASP A 149 -15.36 2.15 -1.10
CA ASP A 149 -15.43 2.72 0.25
C ASP A 149 -14.36 3.81 0.45
N TYR A 150 -13.17 3.64 -0.17
CA TYR A 150 -12.15 4.68 -0.21
C TYR A 150 -12.69 5.98 -0.82
N TRP A 151 -13.41 5.88 -1.95
CA TRP A 151 -13.94 7.05 -2.63
C TRP A 151 -15.23 7.59 -2.03
N LYS A 152 -16.02 6.78 -1.33
CA LYS A 152 -17.19 7.27 -0.56
C LYS A 152 -16.82 8.31 0.49
N VAL A 153 -15.62 8.22 1.06
CA VAL A 153 -15.12 9.22 2.02
C VAL A 153 -14.33 10.35 1.37
N GLY A 154 -14.21 10.34 0.05
CA GLY A 154 -13.47 11.35 -0.71
C GLY A 154 -11.96 11.08 -0.84
N GLY A 155 -11.48 9.91 -0.40
CA GLY A 155 -10.05 9.58 -0.37
C GLY A 155 -9.31 10.25 0.77
N CYS A 156 -7.99 10.46 0.60
CA CYS A 156 -7.17 11.21 1.54
C CYS A 156 -7.27 12.71 1.26
N GLU A 157 -7.23 13.52 2.33
CA GLU A 157 -7.33 14.98 2.24
C GLU A 157 -6.04 15.60 1.67
N GLU A 158 -6.10 16.13 0.45
CA GLU A 158 -4.93 16.70 -0.23
C GLU A 158 -4.55 18.11 0.27
N ASP A 159 -5.42 18.80 0.98
CA ASP A 159 -5.06 20.07 1.65
C ASP A 159 -3.97 19.87 2.73
N LEU A 160 -3.69 18.61 3.09
CA LEU A 160 -2.59 18.24 4.01
C LEU A 160 -1.23 18.07 3.32
N VAL A 161 -1.16 18.13 1.99
CA VAL A 161 0.12 18.08 1.25
C VAL A 161 1.00 19.23 1.71
N GLY A 162 2.28 18.94 1.98
CA GLY A 162 3.21 19.90 2.58
C GLY A 162 3.29 19.83 4.11
N HIS A 163 2.41 19.06 4.76
CA HIS A 163 2.38 18.93 6.21
C HIS A 163 2.52 17.46 6.64
N TYR A 164 3.49 17.17 7.47
CA TYR A 164 3.69 15.83 8.02
C TYR A 164 2.68 15.52 9.13
N GLY A 165 2.10 14.31 9.07
CA GLY A 165 1.12 13.84 10.04
C GLY A 165 -0.33 14.17 9.62
N GLN A 166 -1.30 13.81 10.42
CA GLN A 166 -2.74 14.05 10.25
C GLN A 166 -3.44 13.31 9.08
N THR A 167 -2.76 12.94 8.00
CA THR A 167 -3.37 12.23 6.86
C THR A 167 -4.09 10.95 7.31
N ASP A 168 -3.42 10.09 8.08
CA ASP A 168 -4.02 8.86 8.59
C ASP A 168 -5.17 9.11 9.56
N PRO A 169 -5.01 9.93 10.63
CA PRO A 169 -6.11 10.21 11.54
C PRO A 169 -7.36 10.77 10.85
N ILE A 170 -7.20 11.70 9.91
CA ILE A 170 -8.32 12.30 9.19
C ILE A 170 -9.00 11.27 8.30
N PHE A 171 -8.24 10.48 7.55
CA PHE A 171 -8.77 9.40 6.73
C PHE A 171 -9.57 8.38 7.57
N TRP A 172 -9.05 7.96 8.73
CA TRP A 172 -9.77 7.04 9.63
C TRP A 172 -11.05 7.65 10.20
N LEU A 173 -11.02 8.92 10.57
CA LEU A 173 -12.23 9.62 11.04
C LEU A 173 -13.29 9.67 9.95
N SER A 174 -12.92 9.91 8.70
CA SER A 174 -13.83 9.91 7.56
C SER A 174 -14.49 8.53 7.36
N LEU A 175 -13.72 7.44 7.47
CA LEU A 175 -14.24 6.07 7.35
C LEU A 175 -15.21 5.68 8.48
N ILE A 176 -15.06 6.22 9.69
CA ILE A 176 -15.98 5.94 10.80
C ILE A 176 -17.38 6.54 10.56
N HIS A 177 -17.49 7.56 9.73
CA HIS A 177 -18.71 8.31 9.48
C HIS A 177 -19.53 7.84 8.26
N ILE A 178 -19.11 6.75 7.59
CA ILE A 178 -19.89 6.12 6.50
C ILE A 178 -20.62 4.82 6.99
#